data_b40b063689b670ca078121f6a429ae26
#
_entry.id   b40b063689b670ca078121f6a429ae26
#
_cell.length_a   1.000
_cell.length_b   1.000
_cell.length_c   1.000
_cell.angle_alpha   90.00
_cell.angle_beta   90.00
_cell.angle_gamma   90.00
#
_symmetry.space_group_name_H-M   'P 1'
#
loop_
_entity.id
_entity.type
_entity.pdbx_description
1 polymer ?
#
loop_
_entity_poly.entity_id
_entity_poly.type
_entity_poly.pdbx_seq_one_letter_code
_entity_poly.pdbx_strand_id
1 'polypeptide(L)'
;MEQKQYPITGTFIDEITYDIPSSNWTNDQWAKDLDNMKEVGMDTLVLMRGVFYDKCIYPSKIFPTLKKENEDFAGFILEEAAKRDMQVFMGMYISNLTWNDGDYLFETEQNKKFIKEVLERYKDIPSLKGWYIPQEGSSTAYNLKETIGALAALCKDATPDKSVLISPFFRGSNIANDPFTPGYTAEVWARILENSGKDIDYCAFQDGTVPLSEYGDYLSAVKKVCDAQNIHLWANVETFERDVRQMYFPIPFDVLRRKIEIAEKYVEKCITFEFSHFLSPQSIFPSAKNLNTLYRNYYEKKK
;
A
#
# COMPACT_ATOMS: atom_id res chain seq x y z
N MET A 1 2.29 -8.29 23.80
CA MET A 1 1.77 -7.27 22.88
C MET A 1 0.35 -6.98 23.31
N GLU A 2 0.02 -5.72 23.59
CA GLU A 2 -1.39 -5.33 23.79
C GLU A 2 -2.17 -5.65 22.53
N GLN A 3 -3.28 -6.37 22.70
CA GLN A 3 -4.13 -6.73 21.56
C GLN A 3 -4.76 -5.43 21.03
N LYS A 4 -4.36 -5.01 19.83
CA LYS A 4 -4.92 -3.80 19.21
C LYS A 4 -6.43 -3.98 19.05
N GLN A 5 -7.20 -2.97 19.43
CA GLN A 5 -8.67 -3.03 19.41
C GLN A 5 -9.21 -3.29 17.99
N TYR A 6 -8.55 -2.71 16.99
CA TYR A 6 -8.88 -2.88 15.58
C TYR A 6 -7.68 -3.47 14.84
N PRO A 7 -7.89 -4.53 14.05
CA PRO A 7 -6.79 -5.26 13.41
C PRO A 7 -6.12 -4.52 12.26
N ILE A 8 -6.86 -3.73 11.47
CA ILE A 8 -6.29 -2.93 10.39
C ILE A 8 -5.72 -1.65 10.98
N THR A 9 -4.39 -1.49 10.90
CA THR A 9 -3.69 -0.37 11.53
C THR A 9 -2.93 0.51 10.54
N GLY A 10 -3.17 0.33 9.24
CA GLY A 10 -2.64 1.20 8.21
C GLY A 10 -3.50 1.18 6.96
N THR A 11 -3.33 2.19 6.11
CA THR A 11 -4.07 2.29 4.86
C THR A 11 -3.25 2.99 3.77
N PHE A 12 -3.53 2.61 2.53
CA PHE A 12 -3.14 3.42 1.39
C PHE A 12 -4.01 4.67 1.28
N ILE A 13 -3.48 5.69 0.63
CA ILE A 13 -4.16 6.89 0.15
C ILE A 13 -3.81 7.05 -1.31
N ASP A 14 -4.80 7.01 -2.19
CA ASP A 14 -4.61 7.19 -3.64
C ASP A 14 -5.59 8.23 -4.19
N GLU A 15 -5.07 9.37 -4.67
CA GLU A 15 -5.81 10.46 -5.30
C GLU A 15 -5.27 10.81 -6.69
N ILE A 16 -4.36 9.98 -7.22
CA ILE A 16 -3.70 10.27 -8.48
C ILE A 16 -3.95 9.22 -9.56
N THR A 17 -4.22 7.97 -9.19
CA THR A 17 -4.45 6.89 -10.13
C THR A 17 -5.83 7.03 -10.77
N TYR A 18 -5.90 6.83 -12.07
CA TYR A 18 -7.13 7.04 -12.87
C TYR A 18 -8.17 5.93 -12.75
N ASP A 19 -7.78 4.76 -12.23
CA ASP A 19 -8.61 3.55 -12.17
C ASP A 19 -9.41 3.41 -10.86
N ILE A 20 -9.23 4.35 -9.93
CA ILE A 20 -10.02 4.44 -8.71
C ILE A 20 -10.81 5.74 -8.64
N PRO A 21 -11.96 5.77 -7.95
CA PRO A 21 -12.72 6.99 -7.79
C PRO A 21 -11.95 8.03 -6.95
N SER A 22 -11.74 9.23 -7.49
CA SER A 22 -11.30 10.37 -6.68
C SER A 22 -12.45 10.89 -5.84
N SER A 23 -12.18 11.20 -4.58
CA SER A 23 -13.17 11.80 -3.69
C SER A 23 -13.34 13.31 -3.91
N ASN A 24 -12.38 13.97 -4.57
CA ASN A 24 -12.30 15.43 -4.72
C ASN A 24 -12.45 16.19 -3.39
N TRP A 25 -11.95 15.61 -2.32
CA TRP A 25 -12.09 16.20 -0.99
C TRP A 25 -11.24 17.44 -0.81
N THR A 26 -11.77 18.37 -0.01
CA THR A 26 -11.05 19.53 0.51
C THR A 26 -10.03 19.11 1.57
N ASN A 27 -9.13 20.01 1.92
CA ASN A 27 -8.15 19.76 3.00
C ASN A 27 -8.85 19.44 4.33
N ASP A 28 -9.96 20.13 4.67
CA ASP A 28 -10.71 19.85 5.89
C ASP A 28 -11.33 18.44 5.89
N GLN A 29 -11.80 17.99 4.73
CA GLN A 29 -12.33 16.63 4.59
C GLN A 29 -11.23 15.57 4.74
N TRP A 30 -10.05 15.80 4.17
CA TRP A 30 -8.90 14.93 4.37
C TRP A 30 -8.44 14.91 5.83
N ALA A 31 -8.32 16.08 6.48
CA ALA A 31 -7.98 16.15 7.90
C ALA A 31 -8.99 15.37 8.77
N LYS A 32 -10.29 15.50 8.45
CA LYS A 32 -11.35 14.74 9.14
C LYS A 32 -11.24 13.23 8.87
N ASP A 33 -10.83 12.82 7.67
CA ASP A 33 -10.68 11.39 7.37
C ASP A 33 -9.48 10.78 8.10
N LEU A 34 -8.40 11.53 8.26
CA LEU A 34 -7.28 11.13 9.13
C LEU A 34 -7.72 10.98 10.60
N ASP A 35 -8.62 11.82 11.10
CA ASP A 35 -9.23 11.63 12.43
C ASP A 35 -10.01 10.31 12.48
N ASN A 36 -10.84 10.03 11.45
CA ASN A 36 -11.59 8.78 11.37
C ASN A 36 -10.68 7.54 11.32
N MET A 37 -9.54 7.63 10.61
CA MET A 37 -8.52 6.58 10.59
C MET A 37 -7.90 6.37 11.98
N LYS A 38 -7.55 7.47 12.67
CA LYS A 38 -6.98 7.42 14.02
C LYS A 38 -7.97 6.82 15.03
N GLU A 39 -9.25 7.14 14.92
CA GLU A 39 -10.32 6.58 15.77
C GLU A 39 -10.41 5.05 15.68
N VAL A 40 -10.11 4.46 14.54
CA VAL A 40 -10.02 3.00 14.35
C VAL A 40 -8.61 2.45 14.49
N GLY A 41 -7.71 3.19 15.15
CA GLY A 41 -6.38 2.72 15.54
C GLY A 41 -5.35 2.66 14.42
N MET A 42 -5.57 3.33 13.29
CA MET A 42 -4.55 3.43 12.25
C MET A 42 -3.40 4.34 12.67
N ASP A 43 -2.19 3.87 12.45
CA ASP A 43 -0.93 4.53 12.77
C ASP A 43 -0.02 4.71 11.55
N THR A 44 -0.41 4.12 10.41
CA THR A 44 0.42 4.09 9.20
C THR A 44 -0.38 4.46 7.96
N LEU A 45 0.14 5.41 7.21
CA LEU A 45 -0.37 5.82 5.90
C LEU A 45 0.64 5.46 4.82
N VAL A 46 0.16 5.03 3.68
CA VAL A 46 0.97 4.80 2.48
C VAL A 46 0.40 5.66 1.36
N LEU A 47 1.09 6.76 1.02
CA LEU A 47 0.77 7.48 -0.20
C LEU A 47 1.07 6.56 -1.38
N MET A 48 0.04 6.19 -2.15
CA MET A 48 0.17 5.12 -3.13
C MET A 48 1.21 5.44 -4.20
N ARG A 49 1.18 6.68 -4.71
CA ARG A 49 2.11 7.18 -5.72
C ARG A 49 2.37 8.67 -5.51
N GLY A 50 3.64 9.04 -5.37
CA GLY A 50 4.04 10.45 -5.34
C GLY A 50 4.00 11.07 -6.73
N VAL A 51 4.37 10.26 -7.74
CA VAL A 51 4.24 10.60 -9.16
C VAL A 51 3.67 9.40 -9.92
N PHE A 52 2.64 9.66 -10.71
CA PHE A 52 2.02 8.67 -11.57
C PHE A 52 1.95 9.20 -13.01
N TYR A 53 2.59 8.48 -13.94
CA TYR A 53 2.68 8.87 -15.35
C TYR A 53 3.33 10.26 -15.48
N ASP A 54 2.55 11.29 -15.79
CA ASP A 54 2.99 12.66 -15.99
C ASP A 54 2.55 13.63 -14.88
N LYS A 55 2.00 13.13 -13.75
CA LYS A 55 1.45 13.95 -12.68
C LYS A 55 2.05 13.62 -11.34
N CYS A 56 2.17 14.62 -10.47
CA CYS A 56 2.63 14.44 -9.10
C CYS A 56 1.71 15.14 -8.08
N ILE A 57 1.76 14.68 -6.83
CA ILE A 57 0.94 15.16 -5.71
C ILE A 57 1.65 16.20 -4.85
N TYR A 58 2.70 16.82 -5.36
CA TYR A 58 3.45 17.90 -4.71
C TYR A 58 3.95 18.93 -5.74
N PRO A 59 4.31 20.17 -5.35
CA PRO A 59 4.85 21.16 -6.28
C PRO A 59 6.25 20.76 -6.76
N SER A 60 6.32 20.11 -7.92
CA SER A 60 7.57 19.65 -8.52
C SER A 60 8.11 20.64 -9.54
N LYS A 61 9.45 20.66 -9.70
CA LYS A 61 10.14 21.36 -10.79
C LYS A 61 10.33 20.49 -12.02
N ILE A 62 10.04 19.19 -11.91
CA ILE A 62 10.32 18.15 -12.91
C ILE A 62 9.03 17.57 -13.48
N PHE A 63 8.06 17.29 -12.60
CA PHE A 63 6.81 16.63 -12.94
C PHE A 63 5.63 17.61 -12.86
N PRO A 64 4.66 17.58 -13.81
CA PRO A 64 3.46 18.41 -13.74
C PRO A 64 2.67 18.12 -12.45
N THR A 65 2.35 19.17 -11.68
CA THR A 65 1.60 19.02 -10.44
C THR A 65 0.12 18.80 -10.70
N LEU A 66 -0.48 17.84 -10.01
CA LEU A 66 -1.92 17.57 -10.05
C LEU A 66 -2.69 18.79 -9.49
N LYS A 67 -3.71 19.23 -10.21
CA LYS A 67 -4.55 20.35 -9.77
C LYS A 67 -5.58 19.89 -8.76
N LYS A 68 -5.39 20.30 -7.52
CA LYS A 68 -6.26 20.06 -6.36
C LYS A 68 -6.44 21.40 -5.61
N GLU A 69 -7.26 21.40 -4.56
CA GLU A 69 -7.36 22.55 -3.65
C GLU A 69 -5.99 22.91 -3.06
N ASN A 70 -5.23 21.88 -2.67
CA ASN A 70 -3.84 22.03 -2.25
C ASN A 70 -2.93 21.34 -3.27
N GLU A 71 -2.13 22.12 -4.00
CA GLU A 71 -1.15 21.57 -4.95
C GLU A 71 0.00 20.82 -4.26
N ASP A 72 0.18 21.02 -2.93
CA ASP A 72 1.11 20.23 -2.09
C ASP A 72 0.34 19.22 -1.23
N PHE A 73 -0.35 18.30 -1.90
CA PHE A 73 -1.10 17.26 -1.19
C PHE A 73 -0.20 16.34 -0.36
N ALA A 74 0.99 16.00 -0.86
CA ALA A 74 1.94 15.17 -0.13
C ALA A 74 2.40 15.85 1.16
N GLY A 75 2.82 17.12 1.09
CA GLY A 75 3.21 17.90 2.26
C GLY A 75 2.06 18.04 3.26
N PHE A 76 0.86 18.33 2.78
CA PHE A 76 -0.34 18.41 3.63
C PHE A 76 -0.59 17.10 4.39
N ILE A 77 -0.57 15.93 3.73
CA ILE A 77 -0.78 14.64 4.40
C ILE A 77 0.34 14.35 5.40
N LEU A 78 1.59 14.66 5.07
CA LEU A 78 2.72 14.50 6.00
C LEU A 78 2.55 15.34 7.26
N GLU A 79 2.18 16.61 7.12
CA GLU A 79 1.97 17.52 8.26
C GLU A 79 0.77 17.10 9.11
N GLU A 80 -0.37 16.73 8.48
CA GLU A 80 -1.55 16.28 9.20
C GLU A 80 -1.33 14.93 9.90
N ALA A 81 -0.55 14.04 9.30
CA ALA A 81 -0.13 12.79 9.92
C ALA A 81 0.76 13.02 11.15
N ALA A 82 1.71 13.97 11.06
CA ALA A 82 2.57 14.33 12.17
C ALA A 82 1.78 14.86 13.39
N LYS A 83 0.74 15.68 13.16
CA LYS A 83 -0.15 16.19 14.21
C LYS A 83 -0.91 15.07 14.95
N ARG A 84 -1.08 13.90 14.32
CA ARG A 84 -1.82 12.75 14.83
C ARG A 84 -0.95 11.59 15.28
N ASP A 85 0.36 11.78 15.30
CA ASP A 85 1.32 10.72 15.60
C ASP A 85 1.09 9.49 14.69
N MET A 86 1.02 9.73 13.38
CA MET A 86 0.91 8.72 12.33
C MET A 86 2.18 8.74 11.46
N GLN A 87 2.55 7.57 10.96
CA GLN A 87 3.70 7.40 10.07
C GLN A 87 3.26 7.36 8.61
N VAL A 88 4.08 7.93 7.71
CA VAL A 88 3.79 7.98 6.28
C VAL A 88 4.92 7.32 5.50
N PHE A 89 4.57 6.37 4.63
CA PHE A 89 5.43 5.88 3.57
C PHE A 89 5.10 6.67 2.29
N MET A 90 6.11 7.34 1.75
CA MET A 90 5.98 8.11 0.51
C MET A 90 6.06 7.16 -0.69
N GLY A 91 4.98 7.03 -1.44
CA GLY A 91 4.97 6.31 -2.69
C GLY A 91 5.85 6.98 -3.72
N MET A 92 6.64 6.19 -4.42
CA MET A 92 7.63 6.68 -5.36
C MET A 92 7.01 7.01 -6.74
N TYR A 93 7.86 7.35 -7.69
CA TYR A 93 7.49 7.51 -9.09
C TYR A 93 7.19 6.14 -9.73
N ILE A 94 6.15 6.11 -10.54
CA ILE A 94 5.86 5.00 -11.46
C ILE A 94 5.41 5.58 -12.81
N SER A 95 5.97 5.07 -13.92
CA SER A 95 5.69 5.58 -15.26
C SER A 95 4.23 5.35 -15.69
N ASN A 96 3.67 4.18 -15.40
CA ASN A 96 2.28 3.78 -15.67
C ASN A 96 1.99 2.42 -15.02
N LEU A 97 0.78 1.87 -15.19
CA LEU A 97 0.42 0.55 -14.68
C LEU A 97 1.06 -0.63 -15.46
N THR A 98 1.66 -0.36 -16.61
CA THR A 98 2.42 -1.35 -17.40
C THR A 98 3.94 -1.14 -17.32
N TRP A 99 4.43 -0.62 -16.18
CA TRP A 99 5.84 -0.34 -15.94
C TRP A 99 6.77 -1.55 -16.22
N ASN A 100 6.28 -2.76 -16.02
CA ASN A 100 7.00 -4.02 -16.22
C ASN A 100 7.27 -4.35 -17.71
N ASP A 101 6.65 -3.64 -18.65
CA ASP A 101 6.95 -3.74 -20.08
C ASP A 101 8.08 -2.76 -20.47
N GLY A 102 8.47 -1.88 -19.57
CA GLY A 102 9.44 -0.83 -19.79
C GLY A 102 10.85 -1.18 -19.31
N ASP A 103 11.70 -0.17 -19.36
CA ASP A 103 13.08 -0.23 -18.90
C ASP A 103 13.17 0.13 -17.42
N TYR A 104 13.58 -0.81 -16.56
CA TYR A 104 13.77 -0.56 -15.13
C TYR A 104 14.85 0.50 -14.85
N LEU A 105 15.79 0.73 -15.78
CA LEU A 105 16.77 1.80 -15.65
C LEU A 105 16.11 3.18 -15.78
N PHE A 106 15.11 3.31 -16.65
CA PHE A 106 14.31 4.52 -16.75
C PHE A 106 13.54 4.79 -15.44
N GLU A 107 12.85 3.78 -14.89
CA GLU A 107 12.17 3.89 -13.58
C GLU A 107 13.16 4.34 -12.48
N THR A 108 14.35 3.76 -12.45
CA THR A 108 15.40 4.10 -11.47
C THR A 108 15.87 5.57 -11.62
N GLU A 109 16.10 6.03 -12.82
CA GLU A 109 16.55 7.41 -13.08
C GLU A 109 15.46 8.45 -12.73
N GLN A 110 14.18 8.16 -13.00
CA GLN A 110 13.11 9.05 -12.58
C GLN A 110 12.98 9.07 -11.05
N ASN A 111 13.12 7.93 -10.40
CA ASN A 111 13.06 7.82 -8.95
C ASN A 111 14.23 8.51 -8.24
N LYS A 112 15.42 8.57 -8.82
CA LYS A 112 16.52 9.41 -8.30
C LYS A 112 16.13 10.89 -8.23
N LYS A 113 15.50 11.40 -9.28
CA LYS A 113 15.03 12.80 -9.32
C LYS A 113 13.91 13.03 -8.31
N PHE A 114 12.96 12.09 -8.24
CA PHE A 114 11.84 12.12 -7.29
C PHE A 114 12.32 12.16 -5.84
N ILE A 115 13.17 11.20 -5.42
CA ILE A 115 13.70 11.13 -4.05
C ILE A 115 14.42 12.43 -3.67
N LYS A 116 15.22 12.98 -4.59
CA LYS A 116 15.93 14.25 -4.35
C LYS A 116 14.93 15.39 -4.06
N GLU A 117 13.89 15.58 -4.88
CA GLU A 117 12.89 16.64 -4.65
C GLU A 117 12.11 16.42 -3.34
N VAL A 118 11.72 15.17 -3.04
CA VAL A 118 11.00 14.84 -1.80
C VAL A 118 11.86 15.13 -0.57
N LEU A 119 13.13 14.77 -0.59
CA LEU A 119 14.04 15.05 0.54
C LEU A 119 14.34 16.54 0.68
N GLU A 120 14.49 17.29 -0.41
CA GLU A 120 14.66 18.75 -0.36
C GLU A 120 13.47 19.45 0.32
N ARG A 121 12.26 18.87 0.23
CA ARG A 121 11.02 19.46 0.76
C ARG A 121 10.62 18.94 2.13
N TYR A 122 10.72 17.62 2.35
CA TYR A 122 9.98 16.96 3.44
C TYR A 122 10.85 16.16 4.40
N LYS A 123 12.17 16.09 4.22
CA LYS A 123 13.07 15.26 5.07
C LYS A 123 12.94 15.55 6.57
N ASP A 124 12.59 16.78 6.92
CA ASP A 124 12.49 17.24 8.31
C ASP A 124 11.08 17.04 8.92
N ILE A 125 10.11 16.57 8.13
CA ILE A 125 8.76 16.28 8.65
C ILE A 125 8.80 14.92 9.37
N PRO A 126 8.48 14.87 10.68
CA PRO A 126 8.71 13.66 11.50
C PRO A 126 7.86 12.45 11.10
N SER A 127 6.71 12.66 10.43
CA SER A 127 5.85 11.58 9.95
C SER A 127 6.44 10.82 8.75
N LEU A 128 7.40 11.37 8.00
CA LEU A 128 8.03 10.69 6.86
C LEU A 128 8.87 9.50 7.34
N LYS A 129 8.24 8.32 7.40
CA LYS A 129 8.81 7.08 7.90
C LYS A 129 9.72 6.39 6.87
N GLY A 130 9.31 6.40 5.61
CA GLY A 130 10.01 5.63 4.58
C GLY A 130 9.41 5.79 3.19
N TRP A 131 9.77 4.85 2.34
CA TRP A 131 9.42 4.79 0.95
C TRP A 131 8.50 3.61 0.65
N TYR A 132 7.53 3.81 -0.20
CA TYR A 132 6.76 2.74 -0.80
C TYR A 132 7.14 2.63 -2.29
N ILE A 133 7.53 1.43 -2.73
CA ILE A 133 7.82 1.12 -4.12
C ILE A 133 6.51 0.72 -4.80
N PRO A 134 5.93 1.57 -5.67
CA PRO A 134 4.60 1.35 -6.24
C PRO A 134 4.59 0.44 -7.47
N GLN A 135 5.74 -0.12 -7.86
CA GLN A 135 5.85 -1.09 -8.95
C GLN A 135 5.31 -2.43 -8.47
N GLU A 136 4.00 -2.52 -8.34
CA GLU A 136 3.29 -3.73 -7.95
C GLU A 136 3.31 -4.76 -9.07
N GLY A 137 3.62 -5.98 -8.74
CA GLY A 137 3.65 -7.06 -9.71
C GLY A 137 3.39 -8.41 -9.07
N SER A 138 2.89 -9.35 -9.87
CA SER A 138 3.00 -10.76 -9.54
C SER A 138 4.41 -11.24 -9.83
N SER A 139 4.75 -12.38 -9.29
CA SER A 139 6.05 -13.04 -9.49
C SER A 139 6.45 -13.33 -10.95
N THR A 140 5.57 -13.07 -11.91
CA THR A 140 5.82 -13.22 -13.36
C THR A 140 6.05 -11.89 -14.08
N ALA A 141 5.98 -10.77 -13.37
CA ALA A 141 6.22 -9.48 -13.99
C ALA A 141 7.68 -9.40 -14.48
N TYR A 142 7.85 -9.00 -15.74
CA TYR A 142 9.15 -8.87 -16.36
C TYR A 142 10.00 -7.81 -15.63
N ASN A 143 11.27 -8.09 -15.42
CA ASN A 143 12.20 -7.22 -14.66
C ASN A 143 11.78 -6.89 -13.21
N LEU A 144 10.86 -7.63 -12.60
CA LEU A 144 10.41 -7.33 -11.21
C LEU A 144 11.56 -7.38 -10.21
N LYS A 145 12.42 -8.40 -10.29
CA LYS A 145 13.59 -8.56 -9.42
C LYS A 145 14.55 -7.37 -9.54
N GLU A 146 14.88 -7.00 -10.76
CA GLU A 146 15.79 -5.91 -11.09
C GLU A 146 15.21 -4.57 -10.64
N THR A 147 13.93 -4.33 -10.92
CA THR A 147 13.23 -3.09 -10.57
C THR A 147 13.16 -2.90 -9.06
N ILE A 148 12.64 -3.90 -8.33
CA ILE A 148 12.52 -3.82 -6.86
C ILE A 148 13.93 -3.68 -6.24
N GLY A 149 14.91 -4.45 -6.71
CA GLY A 149 16.28 -4.39 -6.20
C GLY A 149 16.93 -3.03 -6.40
N ALA A 150 16.82 -2.45 -7.61
CA ALA A 150 17.39 -1.14 -7.91
C ALA A 150 16.71 -0.02 -7.11
N LEU A 151 15.38 -0.05 -6.98
CA LEU A 151 14.63 0.98 -6.25
C LEU A 151 14.84 0.88 -4.74
N ALA A 152 14.89 -0.32 -4.18
CA ALA A 152 15.16 -0.52 -2.76
C ALA A 152 16.58 -0.04 -2.39
N ALA A 153 17.60 -0.41 -3.18
CA ALA A 153 18.96 0.07 -3.00
C ALA A 153 19.03 1.61 -3.08
N LEU A 154 18.35 2.21 -4.08
CA LEU A 154 18.28 3.65 -4.23
C LEU A 154 17.68 4.36 -3.00
N CYS A 155 16.63 3.79 -2.39
CA CYS A 155 16.04 4.32 -1.16
C CYS A 155 17.03 4.27 0.01
N LYS A 156 17.71 3.13 0.19
CA LYS A 156 18.69 2.96 1.28
C LYS A 156 19.94 3.80 1.09
N ASP A 157 20.41 3.98 -0.14
CA ASP A 157 21.53 4.87 -0.45
C ASP A 157 21.20 6.33 -0.12
N ALA A 158 19.97 6.77 -0.42
CA ALA A 158 19.51 8.13 -0.14
C ALA A 158 19.20 8.38 1.35
N THR A 159 18.63 7.38 2.02
CA THR A 159 18.16 7.48 3.41
C THR A 159 18.30 6.13 4.13
N PRO A 160 19.51 5.78 4.64
CA PRO A 160 19.76 4.47 5.26
C PRO A 160 18.88 4.17 6.49
N ASP A 161 18.40 5.21 7.16
CA ASP A 161 17.57 5.16 8.37
C ASP A 161 16.07 5.00 8.07
N LYS A 162 15.65 5.22 6.83
CA LYS A 162 14.23 5.11 6.45
C LYS A 162 13.88 3.73 5.93
N SER A 163 12.65 3.33 6.21
CA SER A 163 12.16 2.00 5.84
C SER A 163 11.67 1.95 4.39
N VAL A 164 11.73 0.75 3.80
CA VAL A 164 11.23 0.46 2.45
C VAL A 164 10.11 -0.57 2.53
N LEU A 165 8.97 -0.26 1.92
CA LEU A 165 7.77 -1.09 1.83
C LEU A 165 7.49 -1.46 0.37
N ILE A 166 7.14 -2.71 0.13
CA ILE A 166 6.56 -3.20 -1.14
C ILE A 166 5.19 -3.83 -0.88
N SER A 167 4.29 -3.79 -1.87
CA SER A 167 2.96 -4.45 -1.78
C SER A 167 2.65 -5.26 -3.04
N PRO A 168 3.29 -6.41 -3.22
CA PRO A 168 3.07 -7.27 -4.36
C PRO A 168 1.77 -8.06 -4.24
N PHE A 169 1.34 -8.70 -5.34
CA PHE A 169 0.20 -9.60 -5.36
C PHE A 169 0.60 -11.02 -5.78
N PHE A 170 -0.22 -11.99 -5.39
CA PHE A 170 -0.03 -13.38 -5.76
C PHE A 170 -0.48 -13.63 -7.22
N ARG A 171 0.16 -14.58 -7.91
CA ARG A 171 -0.40 -15.14 -9.15
C ARG A 171 -1.43 -16.21 -8.79
N GLY A 172 -2.56 -15.78 -8.26
CA GLY A 172 -3.65 -16.64 -7.79
C GLY A 172 -4.72 -16.91 -8.84
N SER A 173 -5.62 -17.83 -8.54
CA SER A 173 -6.66 -18.30 -9.46
C SER A 173 -7.78 -17.27 -9.72
N ASN A 174 -7.84 -16.19 -8.94
CA ASN A 174 -8.79 -15.10 -9.21
C ASN A 174 -8.37 -14.25 -10.43
N ILE A 175 -7.09 -14.29 -10.83
CA ILE A 175 -6.55 -13.44 -11.92
C ILE A 175 -5.82 -14.22 -13.01
N ALA A 176 -5.46 -15.48 -12.77
CA ALA A 176 -4.64 -16.27 -13.69
C ALA A 176 -5.27 -17.62 -14.00
N ASN A 177 -5.21 -18.03 -15.28
CA ASN A 177 -5.65 -19.36 -15.73
C ASN A 177 -4.65 -20.47 -15.34
N ASP A 178 -3.40 -20.09 -15.06
CA ASP A 178 -2.29 -20.92 -14.63
C ASP A 178 -1.73 -20.41 -13.28
N PRO A 179 -2.51 -20.48 -12.18
CA PRO A 179 -2.10 -19.96 -10.89
C PRO A 179 -0.90 -20.71 -10.33
N PHE A 180 -0.05 -20.00 -9.59
CA PHE A 180 1.03 -20.66 -8.86
C PHE A 180 0.48 -21.29 -7.58
N THR A 181 0.99 -22.49 -7.25
CA THR A 181 0.73 -23.05 -5.92
C THR A 181 1.43 -22.23 -4.84
N PRO A 182 0.98 -22.31 -3.58
CA PRO A 182 1.67 -21.64 -2.46
C PRO A 182 3.16 -21.97 -2.39
N GLY A 183 3.53 -23.25 -2.58
CA GLY A 183 4.94 -23.69 -2.58
C GLY A 183 5.75 -23.04 -3.71
N TYR A 184 5.26 -23.07 -4.93
CA TYR A 184 5.94 -22.43 -6.06
C TYR A 184 6.00 -20.91 -5.93
N THR A 185 4.98 -20.29 -5.37
CA THR A 185 4.98 -18.86 -5.02
C THR A 185 6.15 -18.53 -4.08
N ALA A 186 6.36 -19.33 -3.03
CA ALA A 186 7.48 -19.13 -2.12
C ALA A 186 8.84 -19.26 -2.82
N GLU A 187 9.02 -20.27 -3.69
CA GLU A 187 10.26 -20.44 -4.45
C GLU A 187 10.57 -19.24 -5.36
N VAL A 188 9.55 -18.70 -6.03
CA VAL A 188 9.75 -17.56 -6.92
C VAL A 188 10.04 -16.28 -6.14
N TRP A 189 9.31 -16.03 -5.05
CA TRP A 189 9.56 -14.85 -4.20
C TRP A 189 10.92 -14.94 -3.49
N ALA A 190 11.37 -16.13 -3.10
CA ALA A 190 12.73 -16.30 -2.56
C ALA A 190 13.80 -15.85 -3.58
N ARG A 191 13.63 -16.17 -4.87
CA ARG A 191 14.55 -15.73 -5.94
C ARG A 191 14.45 -14.23 -6.23
N ILE A 192 13.24 -13.65 -6.15
CA ILE A 192 13.05 -12.20 -6.37
C ILE A 192 13.74 -11.42 -5.25
N LEU A 193 13.59 -11.84 -4.00
CA LEU A 193 14.11 -11.13 -2.83
C LEU A 193 15.58 -11.46 -2.47
N GLU A 194 16.19 -12.46 -3.12
CA GLU A 194 17.53 -12.96 -2.79
C GLU A 194 18.61 -11.89 -2.63
N ASN A 195 18.61 -10.86 -3.47
CA ASN A 195 19.62 -9.80 -3.43
C ASN A 195 19.09 -8.46 -2.87
N SER A 196 17.77 -8.28 -2.83
CA SER A 196 17.12 -7.04 -2.42
C SER A 196 16.52 -7.09 -1.02
N GLY A 197 16.42 -8.29 -0.42
CA GLY A 197 15.81 -8.46 0.91
C GLY A 197 16.47 -7.62 2.00
N LYS A 198 17.78 -7.39 1.93
CA LYS A 198 18.50 -6.53 2.89
C LYS A 198 18.08 -5.05 2.85
N ASP A 199 17.51 -4.59 1.74
CA ASP A 199 17.12 -3.21 1.49
C ASP A 199 15.60 -3.01 1.61
N ILE A 200 14.82 -4.09 1.84
CA ILE A 200 13.38 -4.08 2.02
C ILE A 200 13.06 -4.41 3.48
N ASP A 201 12.32 -3.53 4.15
CA ASP A 201 11.93 -3.75 5.55
C ASP A 201 10.57 -4.43 5.65
N TYR A 202 9.61 -4.08 4.78
CA TYR A 202 8.23 -4.54 4.85
C TYR A 202 7.73 -5.06 3.50
N CYS A 203 7.01 -6.18 3.54
CA CYS A 203 6.33 -6.76 2.39
C CYS A 203 4.86 -7.01 2.74
N ALA A 204 3.94 -6.28 2.10
CA ALA A 204 2.50 -6.34 2.36
C ALA A 204 1.76 -6.98 1.17
N PHE A 205 1.62 -8.31 1.16
CA PHE A 205 0.94 -9.00 0.06
C PHE A 205 -0.55 -8.65 -0.01
N GLN A 206 -1.01 -8.35 -1.23
CA GLN A 206 -2.43 -8.09 -1.56
C GLN A 206 -3.21 -9.41 -1.64
N ASP A 207 -4.42 -9.43 -1.10
CA ASP A 207 -5.22 -10.65 -0.97
C ASP A 207 -6.24 -10.89 -2.09
N GLY A 208 -6.58 -9.89 -2.89
CA GLY A 208 -7.66 -9.97 -3.89
C GLY A 208 -7.44 -10.98 -5.03
N THR A 209 -6.21 -11.43 -5.22
CA THR A 209 -5.84 -12.30 -6.34
C THR A 209 -5.97 -13.79 -6.06
N VAL A 210 -6.20 -14.17 -4.81
CA VAL A 210 -6.35 -15.57 -4.37
C VAL A 210 -7.72 -15.83 -3.74
N PRO A 211 -8.28 -17.03 -3.89
CA PRO A 211 -9.50 -17.40 -3.17
C PRO A 211 -9.30 -17.35 -1.67
N LEU A 212 -10.32 -16.93 -0.94
CA LEU A 212 -10.29 -16.85 0.51
C LEU A 212 -9.96 -18.19 1.18
N SER A 213 -10.35 -19.31 0.57
CA SER A 213 -10.05 -20.67 1.05
C SER A 213 -8.56 -21.02 0.99
N GLU A 214 -7.78 -20.37 0.13
CA GLU A 214 -6.37 -20.65 -0.11
C GLU A 214 -5.45 -19.57 0.49
N TYR A 215 -6.02 -18.42 0.89
CA TYR A 215 -5.26 -17.24 1.32
C TYR A 215 -4.26 -17.54 2.45
N GLY A 216 -4.68 -18.35 3.44
CA GLY A 216 -3.80 -18.74 4.54
C GLY A 216 -2.58 -19.55 4.10
N ASP A 217 -2.73 -20.42 3.10
CA ASP A 217 -1.64 -21.25 2.58
C ASP A 217 -0.60 -20.38 1.85
N TYR A 218 -1.06 -19.40 1.05
CA TYR A 218 -0.16 -18.41 0.39
C TYR A 218 0.58 -17.57 1.42
N LEU A 219 -0.10 -17.03 2.45
CA LEU A 219 0.55 -16.27 3.51
C LEU A 219 1.58 -17.09 4.27
N SER A 220 1.23 -18.34 4.63
CA SER A 220 2.16 -19.28 5.28
C SER A 220 3.41 -19.54 4.44
N ALA A 221 3.25 -19.64 3.13
CA ALA A 221 4.34 -19.89 2.21
C ALA A 221 5.31 -18.69 2.11
N VAL A 222 4.77 -17.47 1.88
CA VAL A 222 5.62 -16.27 1.76
C VAL A 222 6.18 -15.81 3.11
N LYS A 223 5.53 -16.15 4.24
CA LYS A 223 6.07 -15.88 5.57
C LYS A 223 7.45 -16.51 5.75
N LYS A 224 7.63 -17.76 5.34
CA LYS A 224 8.93 -18.45 5.42
C LYS A 224 10.02 -17.74 4.61
N VAL A 225 9.63 -17.15 3.46
CA VAL A 225 10.56 -16.39 2.62
C VAL A 225 10.93 -15.07 3.30
N CYS A 226 9.96 -14.35 3.81
CA CYS A 226 10.20 -13.08 4.51
C CYS A 226 11.05 -13.29 5.77
N ASP A 227 10.73 -14.30 6.59
CA ASP A 227 11.49 -14.64 7.80
C ASP A 227 12.96 -14.95 7.46
N ALA A 228 13.21 -15.70 6.36
CA ALA A 228 14.57 -16.06 5.93
C ALA A 228 15.38 -14.84 5.44
N GLN A 229 14.72 -13.78 5.02
CA GLN A 229 15.34 -12.54 4.53
C GLN A 229 15.31 -11.39 5.58
N ASN A 230 14.78 -11.64 6.79
CA ASN A 230 14.53 -10.64 7.83
C ASN A 230 13.59 -9.50 7.36
N ILE A 231 12.62 -9.80 6.51
CA ILE A 231 11.59 -8.87 6.04
C ILE A 231 10.35 -9.06 6.92
N HIS A 232 9.78 -7.97 7.41
CA HIS A 232 8.52 -7.99 8.13
C HIS A 232 7.35 -8.25 7.17
N LEU A 233 6.64 -9.37 7.36
CA LEU A 233 5.47 -9.68 6.57
C LEU A 233 4.25 -8.95 7.09
N TRP A 234 3.64 -8.13 6.24
CA TRP A 234 2.34 -7.52 6.42
C TRP A 234 1.32 -8.12 5.44
N ALA A 235 0.04 -7.84 5.66
CA ALA A 235 -1.01 -8.13 4.70
C ALA A 235 -1.66 -6.82 4.25
N ASN A 236 -1.84 -6.65 2.94
CA ASN A 236 -2.72 -5.64 2.39
C ASN A 236 -4.10 -6.30 2.18
N VAL A 237 -4.97 -6.10 3.16
CA VAL A 237 -6.34 -6.65 3.18
C VAL A 237 -7.23 -5.67 2.42
N GLU A 238 -7.55 -6.00 1.17
CA GLU A 238 -8.36 -5.13 0.32
C GLU A 238 -9.79 -5.02 0.84
N THR A 239 -10.27 -3.79 0.99
CA THR A 239 -11.64 -3.47 1.43
C THR A 239 -12.61 -3.27 0.26
N PHE A 240 -12.16 -3.58 -0.94
CA PHE A 240 -12.94 -3.49 -2.17
C PHE A 240 -13.01 -4.82 -2.92
N GLU A 241 -13.97 -4.91 -3.83
CA GLU A 241 -14.06 -5.88 -4.91
C GLU A 241 -14.27 -5.16 -6.24
N ARG A 242 -14.09 -5.89 -7.35
CA ARG A 242 -14.39 -5.38 -8.69
C ARG A 242 -15.64 -6.04 -9.24
N ASP A 243 -16.53 -5.25 -9.86
CA ASP A 243 -17.67 -5.79 -10.60
C ASP A 243 -17.24 -6.29 -12.00
N VAL A 244 -18.19 -6.82 -12.75
CA VAL A 244 -17.96 -7.31 -14.13
C VAL A 244 -17.45 -6.21 -15.09
N ARG A 245 -17.61 -4.94 -14.74
CA ARG A 245 -17.11 -3.79 -15.50
C ARG A 245 -15.76 -3.31 -14.98
N GLN A 246 -15.14 -4.05 -14.05
CA GLN A 246 -13.89 -3.68 -13.36
C GLN A 246 -14.00 -2.41 -12.50
N MET A 247 -15.23 -2.05 -12.08
CA MET A 247 -15.44 -0.94 -11.15
C MET A 247 -15.25 -1.42 -9.70
N TYR A 248 -14.60 -0.61 -8.90
CA TYR A 248 -14.35 -0.88 -7.49
C TYR A 248 -15.55 -0.52 -6.62
N PHE A 249 -15.86 -1.36 -5.65
CA PHE A 249 -16.91 -1.11 -4.64
C PHE A 249 -16.55 -1.80 -3.32
N PRO A 250 -17.09 -1.29 -2.16
CA PRO A 250 -16.80 -1.87 -0.86
C PRO A 250 -17.28 -3.32 -0.72
N ILE A 251 -16.45 -4.18 -0.11
CA ILE A 251 -16.81 -5.60 0.09
C ILE A 251 -17.81 -5.80 1.23
N PRO A 252 -18.51 -6.95 1.28
CA PRO A 252 -19.33 -7.34 2.43
C PRO A 252 -18.48 -7.50 3.70
N PHE A 253 -19.03 -7.09 4.85
CA PHE A 253 -18.31 -7.16 6.13
C PHE A 253 -17.86 -8.58 6.49
N ASP A 254 -18.66 -9.62 6.21
CA ASP A 254 -18.26 -11.00 6.52
C ASP A 254 -17.02 -11.44 5.73
N VAL A 255 -16.87 -10.97 4.50
CA VAL A 255 -15.67 -11.22 3.68
C VAL A 255 -14.46 -10.52 4.29
N LEU A 256 -14.59 -9.22 4.62
CA LEU A 256 -13.51 -8.46 5.27
C LEU A 256 -13.06 -9.12 6.58
N ARG A 257 -14.03 -9.48 7.44
CA ARG A 257 -13.77 -10.15 8.72
C ARG A 257 -12.96 -11.45 8.53
N ARG A 258 -13.37 -12.29 7.58
CA ARG A 258 -12.68 -13.56 7.29
C ARG A 258 -11.27 -13.35 6.73
N LYS A 259 -11.07 -12.38 5.85
CA LYS A 259 -9.74 -12.00 5.35
C LYS A 259 -8.81 -11.64 6.52
N ILE A 260 -9.27 -10.78 7.42
CA ILE A 260 -8.52 -10.36 8.61
C ILE A 260 -8.20 -11.55 9.52
N GLU A 261 -9.20 -12.37 9.87
CA GLU A 261 -9.04 -13.53 10.76
C GLU A 261 -8.07 -14.60 10.21
N ILE A 262 -7.92 -14.66 8.87
CA ILE A 262 -6.90 -15.48 8.23
C ILE A 262 -5.53 -14.81 8.33
N ALA A 263 -5.44 -13.53 7.93
CA ALA A 263 -4.18 -12.80 7.84
C ALA A 263 -3.46 -12.70 9.21
N GLU A 264 -4.20 -12.35 10.28
CA GLU A 264 -3.65 -12.17 11.64
C GLU A 264 -2.87 -13.38 12.19
N LYS A 265 -3.05 -14.57 11.61
CA LYS A 265 -2.30 -15.78 12.01
C LYS A 265 -0.88 -15.82 11.48
N TYR A 266 -0.57 -15.02 10.46
CA TYR A 266 0.68 -15.11 9.71
C TYR A 266 1.47 -13.81 9.67
N VAL A 267 0.80 -12.66 9.84
CA VAL A 267 1.41 -11.35 9.60
C VAL A 267 1.55 -10.54 10.88
N GLU A 268 2.49 -9.61 10.89
CA GLU A 268 2.71 -8.71 12.02
C GLU A 268 1.74 -7.52 12.02
N LYS A 269 1.23 -7.16 10.83
CA LYS A 269 0.35 -6.00 10.63
C LYS A 269 -0.57 -6.21 9.44
N CYS A 270 -1.83 -5.80 9.59
CA CYS A 270 -2.74 -5.63 8.47
C CYS A 270 -2.83 -4.14 8.11
N ILE A 271 -2.61 -3.84 6.84
CA ILE A 271 -2.93 -2.57 6.21
C ILE A 271 -4.01 -2.82 5.17
N THR A 272 -4.61 -1.78 4.60
CA THR A 272 -5.67 -1.94 3.60
C THR A 272 -5.51 -0.99 2.41
N PHE A 273 -5.86 -1.44 1.25
CA PHE A 273 -6.28 -0.59 0.14
C PHE A 273 -7.81 -0.65 0.06
N GLU A 274 -8.56 0.42 0.32
CA GLU A 274 -8.10 1.55 1.11
C GLU A 274 -9.25 2.10 1.96
N PHE A 275 -8.91 2.85 2.99
CA PHE A 275 -9.89 3.35 3.93
C PHE A 275 -10.80 4.41 3.31
N SER A 276 -10.23 5.44 2.69
CA SER A 276 -10.94 6.66 2.27
C SER A 276 -12.12 6.37 1.32
N HIS A 277 -11.93 5.50 0.33
CA HIS A 277 -12.98 5.18 -0.63
C HIS A 277 -13.89 4.03 -0.16
N PHE A 278 -13.34 3.00 0.52
CA PHE A 278 -14.06 1.74 0.71
C PHE A 278 -14.40 1.41 2.17
N LEU A 279 -13.88 2.16 3.14
CA LEU A 279 -14.14 1.93 4.57
C LEU A 279 -14.44 3.22 5.37
N SER A 280 -14.24 4.41 4.80
CA SER A 280 -14.46 5.66 5.52
C SER A 280 -15.94 5.98 5.74
N PRO A 281 -16.31 6.54 6.91
CA PRO A 281 -17.64 7.10 7.12
C PRO A 281 -17.91 8.33 6.24
N GLN A 282 -16.90 8.93 5.62
CA GLN A 282 -17.02 10.05 4.67
C GLN A 282 -17.06 9.60 3.21
N SER A 283 -16.82 8.31 2.92
CA SER A 283 -16.76 7.78 1.56
C SER A 283 -17.96 8.22 0.71
N ILE A 284 -17.71 8.38 -0.59
CA ILE A 284 -18.75 8.57 -1.60
C ILE A 284 -19.70 7.37 -1.72
N PHE A 285 -19.26 6.18 -1.26
CA PHE A 285 -20.07 4.96 -1.27
C PHE A 285 -20.86 4.82 0.04
N PRO A 286 -22.21 4.82 0.02
CA PRO A 286 -23.00 4.52 1.22
C PRO A 286 -22.66 3.16 1.84
N SER A 287 -22.30 2.16 1.02
CA SER A 287 -21.88 0.84 1.48
C SER A 287 -20.57 0.86 2.30
N ALA A 288 -19.63 1.76 1.98
CA ALA A 288 -18.42 1.95 2.78
C ALA A 288 -18.72 2.48 4.18
N LYS A 289 -19.66 3.43 4.30
CA LYS A 289 -20.14 3.96 5.60
C LYS A 289 -20.76 2.85 6.45
N ASN A 290 -21.55 1.99 5.83
CA ASN A 290 -22.15 0.84 6.51
C ASN A 290 -21.09 -0.20 6.90
N LEU A 291 -20.11 -0.44 6.02
CA LEU A 291 -18.98 -1.33 6.30
C LEU A 291 -18.17 -0.83 7.50
N ASN A 292 -17.89 0.48 7.57
CA ASN A 292 -17.23 1.09 8.75
C ASN A 292 -18.02 0.83 10.03
N THR A 293 -19.32 1.07 10.01
CA THR A 293 -20.19 0.85 11.16
C THR A 293 -20.17 -0.61 11.63
N LEU A 294 -20.25 -1.57 10.69
CA LEU A 294 -20.18 -3.00 11.00
C LEU A 294 -18.81 -3.40 11.54
N TYR A 295 -17.75 -2.90 10.95
CA TYR A 295 -16.37 -3.13 11.38
C TYR A 295 -16.14 -2.64 12.81
N ARG A 296 -16.50 -1.40 13.11
CA ARG A 296 -16.37 -0.83 14.47
C ARG A 296 -17.21 -1.62 15.48
N ASN A 297 -18.49 -1.82 15.23
CA ASN A 297 -19.39 -2.56 16.12
C ASN A 297 -18.91 -3.99 16.43
N TYR A 298 -18.30 -4.66 15.47
CA TYR A 298 -17.79 -6.02 15.67
C TYR A 298 -16.57 -6.05 16.58
N TYR A 299 -15.59 -5.19 16.33
CA TYR A 299 -14.35 -5.20 17.09
C TYR A 299 -14.47 -4.49 18.45
N GLU A 300 -15.38 -3.53 18.60
CA GLU A 300 -15.70 -2.94 19.91
C GLU A 300 -16.37 -3.93 20.87
N LYS A 301 -17.13 -4.88 20.37
CA LYS A 301 -17.80 -5.93 21.18
C LYS A 301 -16.90 -7.12 21.52
N LYS A 302 -15.74 -7.25 20.89
CA LYS A 302 -14.75 -8.30 21.19
C LYS A 302 -13.90 -7.99 22.45
N LYS A 303 -14.18 -6.86 23.11
CA LYS A 303 -13.64 -6.55 24.45
C LYS A 303 -14.33 -7.43 25.49
#